data_b7514a4d55b3122adf08269ad6ee322c
#
_entry.id   b7514a4d55b3122adf08269ad6ee322c
#
_cell.length_a   1.000
_cell.length_b   1.000
_cell.length_c   1.000
_cell.angle_alpha   90.00
_cell.angle_beta   90.00
_cell.angle_gamma   90.00
#
_symmetry.space_group_name_H-M   'P 1'
#
loop_
_entity.id
_entity.type
_entity.pdbx_description
1 polymer ?
#
loop_
_entity_poly.entity_id
_entity_poly.type
_entity_poly.pdbx_seq_one_letter_code
_entity_poly.pdbx_strand_id
1 'polypeptide(L)'
;MTMSRANNSLRSPRSDEDLARMVVSVAKATQVDGIICITETGLLAQHLHRLSGHFRVIAATTNSETYDTLTKAGLEVIRLPLHTADKYTQIRHAISVILQSSSVSIGDLVVCAIGHEVYQEEGDLVVLTEIEASIEKLAVSDLIKLTDGIQPKVLEAAVAVACKISRAVQRGNRVGAILMLGDSLNVLEGSKQLVPNPFQGHDKTNRMLTNPEIHDALVELSKLDGAFVLRGDGFIQAAGVFLTSPPAETELVSGLGTRHAAAAAVTMRTTATAIIVSATDGQVRGFSGGKMVIQIDPEIAQGHIRMIE
;
A
#
# COMPACT_ATOMS: atom_id res chain seq x y z
N MET A 1 -47.50 -27.45 11.77
CA MET A 1 -46.22 -27.63 12.47
C MET A 1 -45.27 -26.59 11.90
N THR A 2 -45.19 -25.43 12.54
CA THR A 2 -44.41 -24.26 12.14
C THR A 2 -43.07 -24.38 12.84
N MET A 3 -41.99 -24.69 12.08
CA MET A 3 -40.63 -24.65 12.61
C MET A 3 -40.19 -23.19 12.77
N SER A 4 -40.04 -22.80 14.02
CA SER A 4 -39.44 -21.55 14.46
C SER A 4 -38.02 -21.43 13.89
N ARG A 5 -37.75 -20.42 13.05
CA ARG A 5 -36.41 -20.00 12.69
C ARG A 5 -35.74 -19.39 13.93
N ALA A 6 -34.79 -20.11 14.47
CA ALA A 6 -33.96 -19.62 15.56
C ALA A 6 -33.26 -18.31 15.17
N ASN A 7 -33.42 -17.33 16.03
CA ASN A 7 -32.80 -16.03 16.06
C ASN A 7 -31.30 -16.16 15.83
N ASN A 8 -30.81 -15.74 14.67
CA ASN A 8 -29.40 -15.54 14.41
C ASN A 8 -29.03 -14.21 15.07
N SER A 9 -28.77 -14.23 16.38
CA SER A 9 -28.20 -13.09 17.08
C SER A 9 -26.87 -12.77 16.40
N LEU A 10 -26.78 -11.63 15.74
CA LEU A 10 -25.55 -11.02 15.25
C LEU A 10 -24.53 -11.10 16.39
N ARG A 11 -23.54 -11.97 16.25
CA ARG A 11 -22.43 -12.02 17.21
C ARG A 11 -21.77 -10.66 17.17
N SER A 12 -21.65 -10.00 18.31
CA SER A 12 -20.86 -8.80 18.43
C SER A 12 -19.47 -9.04 17.84
N PRO A 13 -18.88 -8.06 17.14
CA PRO A 13 -17.50 -8.19 16.66
C PRO A 13 -16.60 -8.58 17.83
N ARG A 14 -15.68 -9.52 17.62
CA ARG A 14 -14.73 -9.93 18.64
C ARG A 14 -13.88 -8.76 19.05
N SER A 15 -13.58 -8.64 20.33
CA SER A 15 -12.65 -7.61 20.80
C SER A 15 -11.21 -8.00 20.48
N ASP A 16 -10.32 -7.01 20.39
CA ASP A 16 -8.87 -7.25 20.24
C ASP A 16 -8.31 -8.13 21.37
N GLU A 17 -8.92 -8.04 22.56
CA GLU A 17 -8.55 -8.91 23.68
C GLU A 17 -8.92 -10.38 23.43
N ASP A 18 -10.09 -10.67 22.84
CA ASP A 18 -10.50 -12.03 22.51
C ASP A 18 -9.60 -12.61 21.41
N LEU A 19 -9.27 -11.81 20.40
CA LEU A 19 -8.31 -12.20 19.36
C LEU A 19 -6.92 -12.47 19.97
N ALA A 20 -6.43 -11.61 20.84
CA ALA A 20 -5.14 -11.81 21.52
C ALA A 20 -5.12 -13.11 22.35
N ARG A 21 -6.19 -13.44 23.07
CA ARG A 21 -6.32 -14.71 23.81
C ARG A 21 -6.24 -15.93 22.88
N MET A 22 -6.91 -15.87 21.71
CA MET A 22 -6.86 -16.93 20.71
C MET A 22 -5.43 -17.10 20.16
N VAL A 23 -4.78 -16.02 19.78
CA VAL A 23 -3.39 -16.02 19.25
C VAL A 23 -2.43 -16.62 20.26
N VAL A 24 -2.50 -16.22 21.52
CA VAL A 24 -1.65 -16.77 22.59
C VAL A 24 -1.95 -18.25 22.85
N SER A 25 -3.21 -18.67 22.73
CA SER A 25 -3.58 -20.10 22.84
C SER A 25 -2.93 -20.94 21.72
N VAL A 26 -2.97 -20.44 20.48
CA VAL A 26 -2.30 -21.08 19.34
C VAL A 26 -0.79 -21.11 19.56
N ALA A 27 -0.18 -20.00 19.95
CA ALA A 27 1.25 -19.91 20.21
C ALA A 27 1.72 -20.94 21.26
N LYS A 28 0.96 -21.09 22.34
CA LYS A 28 1.25 -22.10 23.40
C LYS A 28 1.09 -23.53 22.90
N ALA A 29 0.06 -23.80 22.10
CA ALA A 29 -0.20 -25.15 21.58
C ALA A 29 0.85 -25.61 20.57
N THR A 30 1.40 -24.67 19.80
CA THR A 30 2.34 -24.96 18.70
C THR A 30 3.80 -24.64 19.02
N GLN A 31 4.09 -24.05 20.20
CA GLN A 31 5.44 -23.71 20.65
C GLN A 31 6.20 -22.86 19.62
N VAL A 32 5.57 -21.77 19.17
CA VAL A 32 6.14 -20.86 18.16
C VAL A 32 7.34 -20.08 18.69
N ASP A 33 8.21 -19.63 17.79
CA ASP A 33 9.38 -18.80 18.11
C ASP A 33 8.98 -17.32 18.32
N GLY A 34 7.84 -16.88 17.74
CA GLY A 34 7.35 -15.53 17.92
C GLY A 34 5.90 -15.30 17.47
N ILE A 35 5.37 -14.17 17.88
CA ILE A 35 4.05 -13.66 17.49
C ILE A 35 4.23 -12.37 16.71
N ILE A 36 3.73 -12.31 15.49
CA ILE A 36 3.71 -11.09 14.65
C ILE A 36 2.30 -10.54 14.65
N CYS A 37 2.15 -9.28 15.03
CA CYS A 37 0.86 -8.61 15.13
C CYS A 37 0.82 -7.39 14.19
N ILE A 38 -0.09 -7.42 13.22
CA ILE A 38 -0.32 -6.28 12.34
C ILE A 38 -1.50 -5.47 12.89
N THR A 39 -1.28 -4.19 13.18
CA THR A 39 -2.26 -3.32 13.84
C THR A 39 -2.11 -1.88 13.40
N GLU A 40 -3.22 -1.15 13.28
CA GLU A 40 -3.23 0.29 12.99
C GLU A 40 -3.57 1.15 14.22
N THR A 41 -4.21 0.55 15.24
CA THR A 41 -4.55 1.24 16.50
C THR A 41 -3.58 0.93 17.64
N GLY A 42 -2.86 -0.19 17.54
CA GLY A 42 -1.97 -0.70 18.59
C GLY A 42 -2.65 -1.48 19.70
N LEU A 43 -3.98 -1.56 19.74
CA LEU A 43 -4.72 -2.22 20.83
C LEU A 43 -4.43 -3.73 20.87
N LEU A 44 -4.49 -4.40 19.71
CA LEU A 44 -4.17 -5.83 19.63
C LEU A 44 -2.75 -6.11 20.09
N ALA A 45 -1.77 -5.29 19.71
CA ALA A 45 -0.37 -5.45 20.14
C ALA A 45 -0.20 -5.31 21.66
N GLN A 46 -0.87 -4.34 22.29
CA GLN A 46 -0.84 -4.16 23.73
C GLN A 46 -1.46 -5.36 24.46
N HIS A 47 -2.59 -5.89 23.99
CA HIS A 47 -3.21 -7.09 24.57
C HIS A 47 -2.30 -8.31 24.44
N LEU A 48 -1.69 -8.52 23.26
CA LEU A 48 -0.73 -9.59 23.03
C LEU A 48 0.47 -9.47 23.96
N HIS A 49 1.07 -8.29 24.06
CA HIS A 49 2.22 -8.05 24.94
C HIS A 49 1.90 -8.41 26.41
N ARG A 50 0.72 -8.06 26.89
CA ARG A 50 0.26 -8.39 28.27
C ARG A 50 0.02 -9.89 28.47
N LEU A 51 -0.48 -10.60 27.45
CA LEU A 51 -0.94 -12.00 27.58
C LEU A 51 0.09 -13.02 27.13
N SER A 52 1.10 -12.63 26.32
CA SER A 52 2.04 -13.54 25.66
C SER A 52 2.97 -14.32 26.62
N GLY A 53 3.20 -13.81 27.84
CA GLY A 53 4.13 -14.41 28.80
C GLY A 53 5.58 -14.37 28.30
N HIS A 54 6.13 -15.50 27.89
CA HIS A 54 7.51 -15.62 27.41
C HIS A 54 7.66 -15.49 25.88
N PHE A 55 6.55 -15.47 25.15
CA PHE A 55 6.62 -15.33 23.69
C PHE A 55 7.01 -13.92 23.29
N ARG A 56 7.93 -13.79 22.36
CA ARG A 56 8.29 -12.54 21.73
C ARG A 56 7.12 -12.03 20.89
N VAL A 57 6.73 -10.78 21.09
CA VAL A 57 5.66 -10.14 20.30
C VAL A 57 6.28 -8.99 19.51
N ILE A 58 6.14 -9.05 18.19
CA ILE A 58 6.59 -8.03 17.25
C ILE A 58 5.34 -7.39 16.64
N ALA A 59 5.13 -6.12 16.94
CA ALA A 59 4.06 -5.35 16.33
C ALA A 59 4.54 -4.74 14.99
N ALA A 60 3.67 -4.77 13.99
CA ALA A 60 3.93 -4.17 12.69
C ALA A 60 2.78 -3.22 12.33
N THR A 61 3.09 -1.98 11.94
CA THR A 61 2.08 -0.96 11.65
C THR A 61 2.54 -0.02 10.54
N THR A 62 1.60 0.47 9.71
CA THR A 62 1.86 1.55 8.75
C THR A 62 1.63 2.93 9.39
N ASN A 63 0.97 2.99 10.55
CA ASN A 63 0.61 4.22 11.24
C ASN A 63 1.77 4.74 12.11
N SER A 64 2.21 5.99 11.85
CA SER A 64 3.30 6.64 12.56
C SER A 64 3.00 6.88 14.04
N GLU A 65 1.80 7.33 14.35
CA GLU A 65 1.39 7.64 15.72
C GLU A 65 1.31 6.37 16.58
N THR A 66 0.79 5.29 16.00
CA THR A 66 0.75 3.97 16.63
C THR A 66 2.15 3.43 16.85
N TYR A 67 3.04 3.56 15.87
CA TYR A 67 4.44 3.18 16.00
C TYR A 67 5.11 3.89 17.20
N ASP A 68 4.97 5.22 17.27
CA ASP A 68 5.55 6.02 18.36
C ASP A 68 4.98 5.64 19.73
N THR A 69 3.68 5.42 19.78
CA THR A 69 2.97 5.06 21.02
C THR A 69 3.42 3.71 21.56
N LEU A 70 3.46 2.69 20.69
CA LEU A 70 3.89 1.34 21.08
C LEU A 70 5.37 1.29 21.44
N THR A 71 6.22 2.02 20.72
CA THR A 71 7.66 2.13 21.02
C THR A 71 7.89 2.77 22.37
N LYS A 72 7.19 3.87 22.71
CA LYS A 72 7.24 4.51 24.04
C LYS A 72 6.74 3.59 25.15
N ALA A 73 5.81 2.69 24.84
CA ALA A 73 5.32 1.67 25.77
C ALA A 73 6.28 0.47 25.95
N GLY A 74 7.42 0.46 25.25
CA GLY A 74 8.45 -0.58 25.37
C GLY A 74 8.17 -1.86 24.56
N LEU A 75 7.24 -1.82 23.60
CA LEU A 75 6.99 -2.94 22.69
C LEU A 75 8.02 -2.94 21.57
N GLU A 76 8.32 -4.13 21.05
CA GLU A 76 9.07 -4.27 19.82
C GLU A 76 8.14 -3.96 18.63
N VAL A 77 8.46 -2.89 17.89
CA VAL A 77 7.60 -2.39 16.82
C VAL A 77 8.40 -2.19 15.54
N ILE A 78 7.84 -2.66 14.43
CA ILE A 78 8.40 -2.47 13.10
C ILE A 78 7.43 -1.60 12.29
N ARG A 79 7.99 -0.61 11.62
CA ARG A 79 7.21 0.23 10.74
C ARG A 79 7.12 -0.37 9.35
N LEU A 80 5.89 -0.57 8.85
CA LEU A 80 5.66 -1.09 7.52
C LEU A 80 5.62 0.08 6.51
N PRO A 81 6.31 -0.04 5.37
CA PRO A 81 6.35 1.03 4.36
C PRO A 81 5.05 1.16 3.59
N LEU A 82 4.23 0.10 3.50
CA LEU A 82 3.03 0.09 2.69
C LEU A 82 1.92 -0.76 3.31
N HIS A 83 0.68 -0.42 2.93
CA HIS A 83 -0.52 -1.21 3.19
C HIS A 83 -0.91 -1.93 1.90
N THR A 84 -1.07 -3.25 1.96
CA THR A 84 -1.44 -4.06 0.80
C THR A 84 -2.95 -4.22 0.66
N ALA A 85 -3.41 -4.68 -0.50
CA ALA A 85 -4.84 -4.83 -0.79
C ALA A 85 -5.50 -5.97 0.00
N ASP A 86 -4.76 -6.97 0.44
CA ASP A 86 -5.27 -8.14 1.14
C ASP A 86 -4.39 -8.57 2.32
N LYS A 87 -4.99 -9.31 3.26
CA LYS A 87 -4.36 -9.73 4.51
C LYS A 87 -3.20 -10.69 4.34
N TYR A 88 -3.26 -11.60 3.38
CA TYR A 88 -2.18 -12.55 3.16
C TYR A 88 -0.92 -11.86 2.64
N THR A 89 -1.09 -10.99 1.66
CA THR A 89 0.00 -10.15 1.14
C THR A 89 0.55 -9.25 2.23
N GLN A 90 -0.30 -8.72 3.12
CA GLN A 90 0.14 -7.89 4.26
C GLN A 90 0.98 -8.69 5.27
N ILE A 91 0.60 -9.93 5.60
CA ILE A 91 1.40 -10.80 6.47
C ILE A 91 2.77 -11.08 5.83
N ARG A 92 2.81 -11.46 4.57
CA ARG A 92 4.05 -11.76 3.85
C ARG A 92 4.97 -10.53 3.78
N HIS A 93 4.40 -9.37 3.51
CA HIS A 93 5.12 -8.11 3.52
C HIS A 93 5.66 -7.78 4.92
N ALA A 94 4.86 -7.93 5.97
CA ALA A 94 5.32 -7.73 7.35
C ALA A 94 6.47 -8.66 7.71
N ILE A 95 6.37 -9.95 7.40
CA ILE A 95 7.45 -10.93 7.62
C ILE A 95 8.73 -10.53 6.88
N SER A 96 8.62 -10.11 5.61
CA SER A 96 9.76 -9.65 4.80
C SER A 96 10.49 -8.47 5.44
N VAL A 97 9.74 -7.47 5.93
CA VAL A 97 10.33 -6.29 6.61
C VAL A 97 10.95 -6.67 7.95
N ILE A 98 10.30 -7.56 8.72
CA ILE A 98 10.79 -8.04 10.02
C ILE A 98 12.07 -8.88 9.86
N LEU A 99 12.17 -9.69 8.81
CA LEU A 99 13.40 -10.44 8.48
C LEU A 99 14.61 -9.51 8.28
N GLN A 100 14.41 -8.37 7.60
CA GLN A 100 15.48 -7.39 7.36
C GLN A 100 15.96 -6.72 8.66
N SER A 101 15.10 -6.63 9.69
CA SER A 101 15.48 -6.11 11.02
C SER A 101 16.18 -7.14 11.91
N SER A 102 16.36 -8.37 11.43
CA SER A 102 16.92 -9.51 12.18
C SER A 102 16.12 -9.86 13.46
N SER A 103 14.86 -9.49 13.51
CA SER A 103 13.97 -9.78 14.64
C SER A 103 13.43 -11.22 14.60
N VAL A 104 13.46 -11.84 13.43
CA VAL A 104 13.13 -13.26 13.19
C VAL A 104 14.14 -13.86 12.22
N SER A 105 14.17 -15.17 12.09
CA SER A 105 15.08 -15.91 11.21
C SER A 105 14.30 -16.83 10.26
N ILE A 106 14.93 -17.18 9.14
CA ILE A 106 14.42 -18.23 8.25
C ILE A 106 14.38 -19.55 9.02
N GLY A 107 13.27 -20.24 8.96
CA GLY A 107 13.00 -21.47 9.69
C GLY A 107 12.24 -21.25 11.01
N ASP A 108 12.08 -20.01 11.49
CA ASP A 108 11.25 -19.72 12.67
C ASP A 108 9.77 -20.03 12.37
N LEU A 109 9.10 -20.68 13.30
CA LEU A 109 7.66 -20.86 13.29
C LEU A 109 6.99 -19.69 13.99
N VAL A 110 6.11 -18.96 13.30
CA VAL A 110 5.46 -17.76 13.85
C VAL A 110 3.94 -17.83 13.73
N VAL A 111 3.25 -17.20 14.68
CA VAL A 111 1.82 -16.89 14.56
C VAL A 111 1.68 -15.43 14.16
N CYS A 112 1.03 -15.20 13.01
CA CYS A 112 0.70 -13.86 12.53
C CYS A 112 -0.77 -13.55 12.80
N ALA A 113 -1.08 -12.36 13.31
CA ALA A 113 -2.44 -11.90 13.57
C ALA A 113 -2.69 -10.53 12.95
N ILE A 114 -3.85 -10.38 12.31
CA ILE A 114 -4.40 -9.10 11.81
C ILE A 114 -5.79 -8.93 12.39
N GLY A 115 -6.02 -7.84 13.12
CA GLY A 115 -7.33 -7.46 13.62
C GLY A 115 -8.22 -6.84 12.55
N HIS A 116 -9.52 -6.81 12.80
CA HIS A 116 -10.54 -6.25 11.91
C HIS A 116 -10.35 -4.74 11.65
N GLU A 117 -9.64 -4.03 12.50
CA GLU A 117 -9.34 -2.60 12.35
C GLU A 117 -8.45 -2.29 11.14
N VAL A 118 -7.64 -3.27 10.69
CA VAL A 118 -6.75 -3.11 9.53
C VAL A 118 -7.52 -3.26 8.22
N TYR A 119 -8.51 -4.18 8.19
CA TYR A 119 -9.38 -4.46 7.03
C TYR A 119 -10.81 -4.63 7.51
N GLN A 120 -11.54 -3.53 7.61
CA GLN A 120 -12.83 -3.43 8.33
C GLN A 120 -13.92 -4.41 7.85
N GLU A 121 -13.93 -4.78 6.57
CA GLU A 121 -14.98 -5.64 6.00
C GLU A 121 -14.65 -7.15 6.03
N GLU A 122 -13.42 -7.53 6.36
CA GLU A 122 -12.94 -8.91 6.19
C GLU A 122 -12.78 -9.71 7.48
N GLY A 123 -13.05 -9.13 8.66
CA GLY A 123 -12.89 -9.78 9.97
C GLY A 123 -11.42 -10.04 10.35
N ASP A 124 -11.17 -10.82 11.38
CA ASP A 124 -9.85 -11.14 11.89
C ASP A 124 -9.18 -12.26 11.08
N LEU A 125 -7.83 -12.27 11.04
CA LEU A 125 -7.06 -13.35 10.45
C LEU A 125 -5.93 -13.78 11.41
N VAL A 126 -5.82 -15.08 11.63
CA VAL A 126 -4.71 -15.69 12.37
C VAL A 126 -4.09 -16.78 11.50
N VAL A 127 -2.79 -16.69 11.28
CA VAL A 127 -2.03 -17.62 10.43
C VAL A 127 -0.85 -18.15 11.22
N LEU A 128 -0.68 -19.48 11.22
CA LEU A 128 0.53 -20.17 11.67
C LEU A 128 1.36 -20.46 10.43
N THR A 129 2.60 -20.03 10.40
CA THR A 129 3.50 -20.22 9.26
C THR A 129 4.96 -20.32 9.68
N GLU A 130 5.72 -21.14 8.97
CA GLU A 130 7.18 -21.13 9.04
C GLU A 130 7.71 -20.04 8.10
N ILE A 131 8.77 -19.36 8.52
CA ILE A 131 9.40 -18.29 7.72
C ILE A 131 10.32 -18.93 6.68
N GLU A 132 9.90 -18.89 5.42
CA GLU A 132 10.65 -19.44 4.29
C GLU A 132 11.55 -18.38 3.62
N ALA A 133 12.68 -18.82 3.06
CA ALA A 133 13.59 -17.96 2.28
C ALA A 133 12.92 -17.31 1.03
N SER A 134 11.81 -17.90 0.55
CA SER A 134 11.03 -17.35 -0.57
C SER A 134 10.29 -16.06 -0.24
N ILE A 135 10.06 -15.76 1.05
CA ILE A 135 9.31 -14.58 1.50
C ILE A 135 10.08 -13.28 1.21
N GLU A 136 11.41 -13.28 1.27
CA GLU A 136 12.24 -12.10 0.94
C GLU A 136 12.01 -11.55 -0.48
N LYS A 137 11.68 -12.43 -1.44
CA LYS A 137 11.52 -12.06 -2.86
C LYS A 137 10.09 -11.67 -3.25
N LEU A 138 9.11 -11.86 -2.36
CA LEU A 138 7.69 -11.84 -2.74
C LEU A 138 7.02 -10.47 -2.63
N ALA A 139 7.46 -9.58 -1.74
CA ALA A 139 6.82 -8.27 -1.56
C ALA A 139 6.92 -7.38 -2.82
N VAL A 140 8.04 -7.44 -3.53
CA VAL A 140 8.23 -6.70 -4.80
C VAL A 140 7.60 -7.45 -5.98
N SER A 141 7.69 -8.78 -6.00
CA SER A 141 7.15 -9.58 -7.10
C SER A 141 5.61 -9.60 -7.15
N ASP A 142 4.94 -9.46 -6.02
CA ASP A 142 3.49 -9.39 -5.98
C ASP A 142 2.97 -8.01 -6.44
N LEU A 143 3.71 -6.94 -6.15
CA LEU A 143 3.52 -5.62 -6.77
C LEU A 143 3.71 -5.68 -8.30
N ILE A 144 4.70 -6.42 -8.75
CA ILE A 144 4.99 -6.61 -10.19
C ILE A 144 3.87 -7.37 -10.89
N LYS A 145 3.28 -8.39 -10.27
CA LYS A 145 2.15 -9.16 -10.84
C LYS A 145 0.88 -8.34 -11.00
N LEU A 146 0.69 -7.30 -10.17
CA LEU A 146 -0.45 -6.38 -10.24
C LEU A 146 -0.31 -5.36 -11.39
N THR A 147 0.84 -5.31 -12.06
CA THR A 147 1.16 -4.32 -13.10
C THR A 147 1.49 -5.00 -14.42
N ASP A 148 0.52 -5.75 -14.97
CA ASP A 148 0.70 -6.39 -16.28
C ASP A 148 1.07 -5.35 -17.36
N GLY A 149 2.15 -5.64 -18.10
CA GLY A 149 2.67 -4.76 -19.15
C GLY A 149 3.48 -3.56 -18.68
N ILE A 150 3.81 -3.43 -17.38
CA ILE A 150 4.66 -2.37 -16.83
C ILE A 150 6.00 -2.98 -16.38
N GLN A 151 7.11 -2.41 -16.84
CA GLN A 151 8.43 -2.87 -16.41
C GLN A 151 8.67 -2.56 -14.92
N PRO A 152 9.24 -3.48 -14.11
CA PRO A 152 9.47 -3.28 -12.68
C PRO A 152 10.18 -1.96 -12.34
N LYS A 153 11.27 -1.65 -13.05
CA LYS A 153 12.02 -0.39 -12.87
C LYS A 153 11.20 0.88 -13.15
N VAL A 154 10.14 0.79 -13.96
CA VAL A 154 9.22 1.92 -14.23
C VAL A 154 8.31 2.15 -13.04
N LEU A 155 7.81 1.07 -12.41
CA LEU A 155 7.01 1.16 -11.19
C LEU A 155 7.85 1.74 -10.04
N GLU A 156 9.09 1.26 -9.87
CA GLU A 156 10.03 1.79 -8.85
C GLU A 156 10.29 3.29 -9.05
N ALA A 157 10.57 3.70 -10.30
CA ALA A 157 10.77 5.10 -10.62
C ALA A 157 9.49 5.94 -10.40
N ALA A 158 8.31 5.41 -10.71
CA ALA A 158 7.02 6.09 -10.47
C ALA A 158 6.77 6.30 -8.98
N VAL A 159 7.02 5.29 -8.15
CA VAL A 159 6.93 5.39 -6.69
C VAL A 159 7.94 6.40 -6.16
N ALA A 160 9.19 6.37 -6.64
CA ALA A 160 10.23 7.31 -6.22
C ALA A 160 9.85 8.77 -6.54
N VAL A 161 9.33 9.04 -7.74
CA VAL A 161 8.83 10.37 -8.13
C VAL A 161 7.60 10.76 -7.29
N ALA A 162 6.66 9.85 -7.08
CA ALA A 162 5.48 10.10 -6.24
C ALA A 162 5.88 10.48 -4.81
N CYS A 163 6.87 9.78 -4.22
CA CYS A 163 7.41 10.12 -2.91
C CYS A 163 8.13 11.49 -2.89
N LYS A 164 8.83 11.87 -3.96
CA LYS A 164 9.41 13.22 -4.09
C LYS A 164 8.32 14.30 -4.13
N ILE A 165 7.25 14.10 -4.92
CA ILE A 165 6.10 15.00 -4.99
C ILE A 165 5.42 15.11 -3.63
N SER A 166 5.19 14.00 -2.94
CA SER A 166 4.58 13.96 -1.62
C SER A 166 5.32 14.84 -0.60
N ARG A 167 6.65 14.79 -0.59
CA ARG A 167 7.46 15.64 0.31
C ARG A 167 7.32 17.13 0.01
N ALA A 168 7.06 17.50 -1.25
CA ALA A 168 6.74 18.89 -1.58
C ALA A 168 5.38 19.29 -0.99
N VAL A 169 4.41 18.36 -0.90
CA VAL A 169 3.11 18.56 -0.24
C VAL A 169 3.30 18.85 1.25
N GLN A 170 4.09 18.04 1.94
CA GLN A 170 4.35 18.18 3.39
C GLN A 170 5.02 19.53 3.74
N ARG A 171 5.76 20.13 2.81
CA ARG A 171 6.37 21.47 2.97
C ARG A 171 5.39 22.63 2.73
N GLY A 172 4.08 22.36 2.71
CA GLY A 172 3.02 23.38 2.58
C GLY A 172 2.51 23.62 1.16
N ASN A 173 3.05 22.95 0.16
CA ASN A 173 2.52 22.98 -1.19
C ASN A 173 1.46 21.88 -1.35
N ARG A 174 0.18 22.25 -1.42
CA ARG A 174 -0.92 21.29 -1.65
C ARG A 174 -0.93 20.81 -3.11
N VAL A 175 0.02 19.97 -3.48
CA VAL A 175 0.16 19.42 -4.83
C VAL A 175 -0.22 17.95 -4.81
N GLY A 176 -1.27 17.55 -5.51
CA GLY A 176 -1.57 16.15 -5.78
C GLY A 176 -1.21 15.81 -7.21
N ALA A 177 -0.77 14.60 -7.46
CA ALA A 177 -0.40 14.12 -8.79
C ALA A 177 -1.02 12.77 -9.09
N ILE A 178 -1.20 12.47 -10.37
CA ILE A 178 -1.58 11.15 -10.89
C ILE A 178 -0.56 10.76 -11.96
N LEU A 179 0.05 9.59 -11.81
CA LEU A 179 0.86 8.94 -12.83
C LEU A 179 0.10 7.71 -13.32
N MET A 180 -0.37 7.75 -14.58
CA MET A 180 -1.01 6.62 -15.24
C MET A 180 0.07 5.82 -15.98
N LEU A 181 0.26 4.55 -15.62
CA LEU A 181 1.31 3.67 -16.13
C LEU A 181 0.72 2.56 -16.99
N GLY A 182 1.30 2.31 -18.15
CA GLY A 182 0.80 1.32 -19.09
C GLY A 182 -0.42 1.79 -19.87
N ASP A 183 -0.89 1.02 -20.82
CA ASP A 183 -2.10 1.23 -21.63
C ASP A 183 -2.40 2.69 -22.04
N SER A 184 -1.32 3.43 -22.30
CA SER A 184 -1.37 4.89 -22.49
C SER A 184 -2.29 5.35 -23.61
N LEU A 185 -2.51 4.51 -24.64
CA LEU A 185 -3.39 4.84 -25.78
C LEU A 185 -4.85 4.88 -25.32
N ASN A 186 -5.33 3.83 -24.65
CA ASN A 186 -6.71 3.78 -24.14
C ASN A 186 -6.97 4.83 -23.06
N VAL A 187 -5.95 5.13 -22.22
CA VAL A 187 -6.04 6.23 -21.24
C VAL A 187 -6.23 7.56 -21.94
N LEU A 188 -5.44 7.85 -23.01
CA LEU A 188 -5.51 9.13 -23.74
C LEU A 188 -6.78 9.25 -24.61
N GLU A 189 -7.25 8.17 -25.22
CA GLU A 189 -8.48 8.16 -26.04
C GLU A 189 -9.70 8.63 -25.22
N GLY A 190 -9.77 8.21 -23.95
CA GLY A 190 -10.83 8.62 -23.03
C GLY A 190 -10.54 9.90 -22.25
N SER A 191 -9.53 10.70 -22.61
CA SER A 191 -9.04 11.83 -21.83
C SER A 191 -8.95 13.12 -22.63
N LYS A 192 -8.69 14.25 -21.94
CA LYS A 192 -8.61 15.56 -22.59
C LYS A 192 -7.33 16.28 -22.17
N GLN A 193 -6.56 16.77 -23.14
CA GLN A 193 -5.39 17.60 -22.87
C GLN A 193 -5.83 18.96 -22.32
N LEU A 194 -5.37 19.35 -21.12
CA LEU A 194 -5.71 20.63 -20.48
C LEU A 194 -4.76 21.75 -20.91
N VAL A 195 -3.48 21.43 -21.01
CA VAL A 195 -2.42 22.38 -21.40
C VAL A 195 -1.60 21.75 -22.52
N PRO A 196 -0.89 22.54 -23.38
CA PRO A 196 0.03 21.95 -24.36
C PRO A 196 0.96 20.94 -23.67
N ASN A 197 1.13 19.75 -24.27
CA ASN A 197 1.94 18.70 -23.67
C ASN A 197 3.40 19.17 -23.50
N PRO A 198 3.90 19.37 -22.27
CA PRO A 198 5.25 19.88 -22.04
C PRO A 198 6.35 18.91 -22.50
N PHE A 199 6.02 17.65 -22.76
CA PHE A 199 6.97 16.66 -23.27
C PHE A 199 7.02 16.56 -24.79
N GLN A 200 6.17 17.29 -25.50
CA GLN A 200 6.12 17.23 -26.96
C GLN A 200 7.39 17.81 -27.57
N GLY A 201 8.02 17.09 -28.49
CA GLY A 201 9.24 17.52 -29.19
C GLY A 201 10.54 17.30 -28.44
N HIS A 202 10.51 16.83 -27.18
CA HIS A 202 11.72 16.46 -26.45
C HIS A 202 12.26 15.10 -26.88
N ASP A 203 13.56 14.93 -26.79
CA ASP A 203 14.27 13.67 -27.05
C ASP A 203 13.77 12.56 -26.13
N LYS A 204 13.89 11.31 -26.61
CA LYS A 204 13.42 10.12 -25.89
C LYS A 204 14.00 10.05 -24.46
N THR A 205 15.28 10.36 -24.27
CA THR A 205 15.95 10.33 -22.97
C THR A 205 15.28 11.28 -21.95
N ASN A 206 14.89 12.47 -22.40
CA ASN A 206 14.20 13.48 -21.59
C ASN A 206 12.72 13.19 -21.36
N ARG A 207 12.25 12.05 -21.86
CA ARG A 207 10.87 11.53 -21.69
C ARG A 207 10.80 10.17 -21.02
N MET A 208 11.93 9.68 -20.48
CA MET A 208 11.97 8.38 -19.79
C MET A 208 11.88 8.57 -18.29
N LEU A 209 10.83 8.05 -17.67
CA LEU A 209 10.65 8.11 -16.21
C LEU A 209 11.82 7.47 -15.44
N THR A 210 12.46 6.47 -16.04
CA THR A 210 13.65 5.81 -15.47
C THR A 210 14.93 6.66 -15.53
N ASN A 211 14.90 7.84 -16.17
CA ASN A 211 15.99 8.81 -16.13
C ASN A 211 15.83 9.70 -14.88
N PRO A 212 16.73 9.61 -13.87
CA PRO A 212 16.62 10.42 -12.65
C PRO A 212 16.70 11.93 -12.88
N GLU A 213 17.34 12.38 -13.97
CA GLU A 213 17.52 13.80 -14.29
C GLU A 213 16.18 14.54 -14.53
N ILE A 214 15.14 13.82 -14.99
CA ILE A 214 13.83 14.44 -15.22
C ILE A 214 12.94 14.46 -13.96
N HIS A 215 13.31 13.77 -12.88
CA HIS A 215 12.44 13.64 -11.72
C HIS A 215 12.10 14.97 -11.07
N ASP A 216 13.04 15.90 -10.99
CA ASP A 216 12.80 17.24 -10.42
C ASP A 216 11.88 18.08 -11.33
N ALA A 217 12.02 17.94 -12.65
CA ALA A 217 11.10 18.54 -13.60
C ALA A 217 9.67 17.97 -13.44
N LEU A 218 9.51 16.66 -13.20
CA LEU A 218 8.21 16.07 -12.92
C LEU A 218 7.59 16.59 -11.61
N VAL A 219 8.40 16.84 -10.58
CA VAL A 219 7.93 17.48 -9.34
C VAL A 219 7.41 18.89 -9.62
N GLU A 220 8.11 19.68 -10.41
CA GLU A 220 7.64 21.03 -10.79
C GLU A 220 6.39 20.97 -11.67
N LEU A 221 6.34 20.09 -12.67
CA LEU A 221 5.18 19.88 -13.54
C LEU A 221 3.97 19.31 -12.81
N SER A 222 4.14 18.63 -11.68
CA SER A 222 3.02 18.14 -10.86
C SER A 222 2.17 19.26 -10.24
N LYS A 223 2.67 20.49 -10.23
CA LYS A 223 1.91 21.68 -9.81
C LYS A 223 0.85 22.10 -10.85
N LEU A 224 0.99 21.62 -12.09
CA LEU A 224 -0.04 21.77 -13.11
C LEU A 224 -1.19 20.80 -12.84
N ASP A 225 -2.40 21.20 -13.19
CA ASP A 225 -3.53 20.27 -13.11
C ASP A 225 -3.46 19.21 -14.22
N GLY A 226 -3.97 18.01 -13.91
CA GLY A 226 -3.97 16.88 -14.83
C GLY A 226 -2.98 15.76 -14.45
N ALA A 227 -3.08 14.66 -15.19
CA ALA A 227 -2.27 13.46 -14.99
C ALA A 227 -1.05 13.45 -15.92
N PHE A 228 -0.01 12.73 -15.49
CA PHE A 228 1.04 12.20 -16.36
C PHE A 228 0.56 10.87 -16.93
N VAL A 229 0.70 10.67 -18.23
CA VAL A 229 0.36 9.41 -18.91
C VAL A 229 1.62 8.82 -19.51
N LEU A 230 1.94 7.59 -19.07
CA LEU A 230 3.17 6.91 -19.40
C LEU A 230 2.89 5.55 -20.01
N ARG A 231 3.76 5.13 -20.91
CA ARG A 231 3.78 3.75 -21.43
C ARG A 231 4.40 2.81 -20.38
N GLY A 232 4.16 1.51 -20.54
CA GLY A 232 4.73 0.48 -19.66
C GLY A 232 6.25 0.39 -19.64
N ASP A 233 6.92 0.94 -20.68
CA ASP A 233 8.39 1.07 -20.74
C ASP A 233 8.92 2.34 -20.06
N GLY A 234 8.03 3.16 -19.48
CA GLY A 234 8.37 4.41 -18.79
C GLY A 234 8.46 5.64 -19.66
N PHE A 235 8.12 5.55 -20.94
CA PHE A 235 8.10 6.70 -21.83
C PHE A 235 6.89 7.60 -21.49
N ILE A 236 7.15 8.87 -21.18
CA ILE A 236 6.14 9.88 -20.88
C ILE A 236 5.46 10.31 -22.17
N GLN A 237 4.22 9.89 -22.35
CA GLN A 237 3.41 10.19 -23.51
C GLN A 237 2.86 11.60 -23.47
N ALA A 238 2.30 11.99 -22.31
CA ALA A 238 1.73 13.31 -22.09
C ALA A 238 1.73 13.68 -20.60
N ALA A 239 1.65 14.97 -20.32
CA ALA A 239 1.35 15.54 -19.01
C ALA A 239 0.27 16.63 -19.13
N GLY A 240 -0.39 16.99 -18.02
CA GLY A 240 -1.52 17.90 -18.03
C GLY A 240 -2.76 17.30 -18.69
N VAL A 241 -3.01 16.01 -18.45
CA VAL A 241 -4.13 15.27 -19.04
C VAL A 241 -5.28 15.19 -18.04
N PHE A 242 -6.45 15.70 -18.42
CA PHE A 242 -7.69 15.53 -17.66
C PHE A 242 -8.27 14.15 -17.94
N LEU A 243 -8.29 13.31 -16.93
CA LEU A 243 -8.86 11.98 -17.00
C LEU A 243 -10.39 12.10 -16.98
N THR A 244 -11.01 11.90 -18.13
CA THR A 244 -12.47 11.91 -18.23
C THR A 244 -13.00 10.60 -17.70
N SER A 245 -13.80 10.67 -16.67
CA SER A 245 -14.52 9.53 -16.12
C SER A 245 -16.01 9.72 -16.36
N PRO A 246 -16.71 8.84 -17.08
CA PRO A 246 -18.17 8.82 -16.98
C PRO A 246 -18.54 8.57 -15.52
N PRO A 247 -19.73 9.03 -15.06
CA PRO A 247 -20.22 8.71 -13.73
C PRO A 247 -20.28 7.19 -13.62
N ALA A 248 -19.25 6.59 -13.06
CA ALA A 248 -19.21 5.16 -12.81
C ALA A 248 -19.82 4.92 -11.44
N GLU A 249 -20.59 3.86 -11.33
CA GLU A 249 -20.99 3.21 -10.09
C GLU A 249 -19.74 2.60 -9.40
N THR A 250 -18.70 3.40 -9.19
CA THR A 250 -17.56 2.99 -8.37
C THR A 250 -17.97 3.19 -6.92
N GLU A 251 -18.07 2.13 -6.16
CA GLU A 251 -18.04 2.18 -4.70
C GLU A 251 -16.70 2.80 -4.27
N LEU A 252 -16.65 4.11 -4.30
CA LEU A 252 -15.47 4.83 -3.82
C LEU A 252 -15.40 4.64 -2.31
N VAL A 253 -14.26 4.20 -1.83
CA VAL A 253 -13.95 4.23 -0.42
C VAL A 253 -14.22 5.66 0.09
N SER A 254 -15.15 5.79 1.02
CA SER A 254 -15.56 7.08 1.59
C SER A 254 -14.32 7.84 2.10
N GLY A 255 -14.19 9.11 1.72
CA GLY A 255 -13.06 9.96 2.13
C GLY A 255 -11.95 10.14 1.08
N LEU A 256 -12.01 9.49 -0.07
CA LEU A 256 -11.07 9.71 -1.17
C LEU A 256 -11.53 10.87 -2.09
N GLY A 257 -10.60 11.77 -2.43
CA GLY A 257 -10.86 12.94 -3.28
C GLY A 257 -11.06 12.62 -4.76
N THR A 258 -11.42 13.64 -5.54
CA THR A 258 -11.76 13.54 -6.99
C THR A 258 -10.66 12.89 -7.84
N ARG A 259 -9.37 13.10 -7.51
CA ARG A 259 -8.24 12.47 -8.22
C ARG A 259 -8.24 10.95 -8.06
N HIS A 260 -8.54 10.46 -6.88
CA HIS A 260 -8.64 9.03 -6.60
C HIS A 260 -9.83 8.41 -7.38
N ALA A 261 -10.97 9.11 -7.38
CA ALA A 261 -12.14 8.70 -8.14
C ALA A 261 -11.85 8.59 -9.64
N ALA A 262 -11.22 9.61 -10.22
CA ALA A 262 -10.87 9.61 -11.63
C ALA A 262 -9.89 8.47 -11.99
N ALA A 263 -8.87 8.25 -11.17
CA ALA A 263 -7.89 7.19 -11.38
C ALA A 263 -8.51 5.80 -11.23
N ALA A 264 -9.33 5.56 -10.21
CA ALA A 264 -10.06 4.31 -10.04
C ALA A 264 -10.93 4.00 -11.27
N ALA A 265 -11.70 4.96 -11.74
CA ALA A 265 -12.58 4.78 -12.88
C ALA A 265 -11.80 4.53 -14.21
N VAL A 266 -10.66 5.17 -14.40
CA VAL A 266 -9.82 4.90 -15.59
C VAL A 266 -9.18 3.52 -15.50
N THR A 267 -8.64 3.13 -14.33
CA THR A 267 -8.04 1.79 -14.15
C THR A 267 -9.07 0.66 -14.21
N MET A 268 -10.37 0.93 -13.99
CA MET A 268 -11.43 -0.06 -14.15
C MET A 268 -11.70 -0.39 -15.62
N ARG A 269 -11.53 0.57 -16.54
CA ARG A 269 -11.82 0.42 -17.97
C ARG A 269 -10.59 0.17 -18.84
N THR A 270 -9.39 0.26 -18.28
CA THR A 270 -8.11 0.07 -18.97
C THR A 270 -7.25 -0.91 -18.20
N THR A 271 -6.19 -1.41 -18.81
CA THR A 271 -5.18 -2.22 -18.11
C THR A 271 -4.08 -1.35 -17.46
N ALA A 272 -4.27 -0.03 -17.43
CA ALA A 272 -3.32 0.89 -16.80
C ALA A 272 -3.37 0.79 -15.28
N THR A 273 -2.23 1.05 -14.64
CA THR A 273 -2.10 1.25 -13.19
C THR A 273 -1.93 2.74 -12.91
N ALA A 274 -2.58 3.25 -11.86
CA ALA A 274 -2.43 4.62 -11.41
C ALA A 274 -1.63 4.69 -10.11
N ILE A 275 -0.62 5.57 -10.05
CA ILE A 275 0.04 5.96 -8.82
C ILE A 275 -0.38 7.40 -8.51
N ILE A 276 -0.95 7.62 -7.32
CA ILE A 276 -1.55 8.90 -6.93
C ILE A 276 -0.83 9.46 -5.71
N VAL A 277 -0.52 10.73 -5.74
CA VAL A 277 -0.13 11.50 -4.57
C VAL A 277 -1.32 12.32 -4.09
N SER A 278 -1.75 12.08 -2.88
CA SER A 278 -2.86 12.81 -2.28
C SER A 278 -2.43 14.22 -1.86
N ALA A 279 -3.17 15.23 -2.32
CA ALA A 279 -2.93 16.62 -1.92
C ALA A 279 -3.35 16.93 -0.48
N THR A 280 -4.11 16.04 0.17
CA THR A 280 -4.67 16.25 1.50
C THR A 280 -3.74 15.73 2.59
N ASP A 281 -3.27 14.49 2.44
CA ASP A 281 -2.48 13.77 3.44
C ASP A 281 -1.06 13.40 2.97
N GLY A 282 -0.73 13.68 1.71
CA GLY A 282 0.58 13.34 1.13
C GLY A 282 0.81 11.85 0.89
N GLN A 283 -0.15 10.99 1.19
CA GLN A 283 0.00 9.55 0.99
C GLN A 283 0.08 9.21 -0.50
N VAL A 284 0.90 8.21 -0.81
CA VAL A 284 1.01 7.65 -2.16
C VAL A 284 0.15 6.39 -2.24
N ARG A 285 -0.77 6.35 -3.21
CA ARG A 285 -1.70 5.23 -3.38
C ARG A 285 -1.65 4.70 -4.81
N GLY A 286 -1.73 3.38 -4.96
CA GLY A 286 -1.79 2.72 -6.26
C GLY A 286 -3.17 2.12 -6.52
N PHE A 287 -3.66 2.26 -7.77
CA PHE A 287 -4.93 1.70 -8.22
C PHE A 287 -4.71 0.85 -9.46
N SER A 288 -5.39 -0.30 -9.50
CA SER A 288 -5.48 -1.18 -10.66
C SER A 288 -6.85 -1.86 -10.69
N GLY A 289 -7.46 -2.03 -11.85
CA GLY A 289 -8.77 -2.64 -12.00
C GLY A 289 -9.89 -1.94 -11.20
N GLY A 290 -9.77 -0.62 -10.99
CA GLY A 290 -10.74 0.17 -10.23
C GLY A 290 -10.58 0.10 -8.71
N LYS A 291 -9.61 -0.67 -8.20
CA LYS A 291 -9.39 -0.88 -6.76
C LYS A 291 -8.06 -0.29 -6.30
N MET A 292 -8.02 0.17 -5.06
CA MET A 292 -6.75 0.52 -4.42
C MET A 292 -6.00 -0.76 -4.10
N VAL A 293 -4.79 -0.90 -4.64
CA VAL A 293 -3.95 -2.09 -4.52
C VAL A 293 -2.75 -1.89 -3.58
N ILE A 294 -2.28 -0.65 -3.45
CA ILE A 294 -1.20 -0.28 -2.52
C ILE A 294 -1.44 1.09 -1.88
N GLN A 295 -0.92 1.25 -0.67
CA GLN A 295 -0.75 2.55 -0.02
C GLN A 295 0.67 2.60 0.56
N ILE A 296 1.42 3.65 0.23
CA ILE A 296 2.84 3.80 0.58
C ILE A 296 2.98 5.04 1.46
N ASP A 297 3.65 4.89 2.59
CA ASP A 297 4.12 6.02 3.39
C ASP A 297 5.42 6.57 2.77
N PRO A 298 5.42 7.82 2.28
CA PRO A 298 6.58 8.38 1.57
C PRO A 298 7.79 8.62 2.46
N GLU A 299 7.63 8.67 3.79
CA GLU A 299 8.76 8.85 4.71
C GLU A 299 9.57 7.57 4.87
N ILE A 300 8.90 6.41 4.80
CA ILE A 300 9.51 5.10 5.01
C ILE A 300 10.10 4.54 3.71
N ALA A 301 9.46 4.80 2.59
CA ALA A 301 9.86 4.27 1.28
C ALA A 301 11.32 4.59 0.87
N GLN A 302 11.96 5.60 1.48
CA GLN A 302 13.37 5.93 1.20
C GLN A 302 14.37 4.89 1.72
N GLY A 303 14.09 4.21 2.81
CA GLY A 303 14.99 3.20 3.38
C GLY A 303 15.07 1.94 2.53
N HIS A 304 13.99 1.62 1.80
CA HIS A 304 13.81 0.36 1.09
C HIS A 304 14.14 0.43 -0.41
N ILE A 305 14.00 1.61 -1.03
CA ILE A 305 14.34 1.81 -2.46
C ILE A 305 15.86 1.78 -2.72
N ARG A 306 16.70 1.99 -1.69
CA ARG A 306 18.17 1.96 -1.78
C ARG A 306 18.79 0.55 -1.70
N MET A 307 18.03 -0.49 -1.41
CA MET A 307 18.55 -1.83 -1.16
C MET A 307 18.36 -2.83 -2.32
N ILE A 308 17.97 -2.34 -3.50
CA ILE A 308 17.82 -3.17 -4.71
C ILE A 308 18.83 -2.68 -5.78
N GLU A 309 20.11 -2.54 -5.41
CA GLU A 309 21.22 -2.50 -6.36
C GLU A 309 21.85 -3.89 -6.52
#